data_aced75cc1b3882c3499fe3058d0ac219
#
_entry.id   aced75cc1b3882c3499fe3058d0ac219
#
_cell.length_a   1.000
_cell.length_b   1.000
_cell.length_c   1.000
_cell.angle_alpha   90.00
_cell.angle_beta   90.00
_cell.angle_gamma   90.00
#
_symmetry.space_group_name_H-M   'P 1'
#
loop_
_entity.id
_entity.type
_entity.pdbx_description
1 polymer ?
#
loop_
_entity_poly.entity_id
_entity_poly.type
_entity_poly.pdbx_seq_one_letter_code
_entity_poly.pdbx_strand_id
1 'polypeptide(L)'
;IRRPVVAILATGNELISVDQPLPPGKIHNSNTYTIAAAVSRYGGIPRILGIGRDSVRSLTRKIDEGLDADMLITSGGVSKGDYDMVKDVLAQQGEIGFWTVCMKPGKPIAFGVINKAKGRKRRKVPHLGLPGNPVSSMITFEQFARPAILKMMGKEILAKPTIRAIIDNDIASTDARRVFARVAVTRRDGQYHASVTGPQGSGMLTSMVKANGLAVIPENSSGAKAGDTVEVQMLDWQEEQDQMRTSPIVAIVGRSESGKTLLMEQLIAEFKRRGYKIAALKHSHCGAIEVDQPGKDTWKFAQAGSEAVCISSPRKLALIKKSDHDLRIDEVLPIIGSEFDLVLVEGFKKSNLPRIEVHREELGSDLLCSPEELSVIVTDGPLDTPLADSYKVPILSWADTTAIADFIERKFVRAVG
;
A
#
# COMPACT_ATOMS: atom_id res chain seq x y z
N ILE A 1 13.22 -6.61 6.70
CA ILE A 1 12.93 -5.80 7.91
C ILE A 1 11.51 -6.12 8.34
N ARG A 2 11.28 -6.38 9.65
CA ARG A 2 9.95 -6.72 10.16
C ARG A 2 9.02 -5.51 10.17
N ARG A 3 7.72 -5.76 10.09
CA ARG A 3 6.69 -4.73 10.22
C ARG A 3 6.70 -4.13 11.64
N PRO A 4 6.74 -2.80 11.81
CA PRO A 4 6.72 -2.17 13.13
C PRO A 4 5.35 -2.30 13.80
N VAL A 5 5.35 -2.61 15.09
CA VAL A 5 4.16 -2.55 15.93
C VAL A 5 3.98 -1.11 16.42
N VAL A 6 2.83 -0.50 16.11
CA VAL A 6 2.50 0.88 16.51
C VAL A 6 1.37 0.85 17.52
N ALA A 7 1.66 1.23 18.76
CA ALA A 7 0.65 1.37 19.80
C ALA A 7 -0.13 2.68 19.64
N ILE A 8 -1.44 2.65 19.81
CA ILE A 8 -2.33 3.79 19.58
C ILE A 8 -3.18 4.00 20.85
N LEU A 9 -3.07 5.20 21.43
CA LEU A 9 -3.77 5.63 22.61
C LEU A 9 -4.56 6.92 22.32
N ALA A 10 -5.88 6.89 22.48
CA ALA A 10 -6.68 8.12 22.52
C ALA A 10 -6.73 8.68 23.94
N THR A 11 -6.73 10.00 24.11
CA THR A 11 -6.80 10.65 25.41
C THR A 11 -7.95 11.66 25.46
N GLY A 12 -8.66 11.68 26.58
CA GLY A 12 -9.76 12.62 26.83
C GLY A 12 -10.90 11.99 27.62
N ASN A 13 -11.45 12.77 28.54
CA ASN A 13 -12.63 12.36 29.31
C ASN A 13 -13.91 12.44 28.48
N GLU A 14 -13.94 13.24 27.41
CA GLU A 14 -15.05 13.38 26.49
C GLU A 14 -15.27 12.12 25.62
N LEU A 15 -14.23 11.30 25.44
CA LEU A 15 -14.25 10.17 24.52
C LEU A 15 -15.02 8.97 25.10
N ILE A 16 -15.79 8.32 24.23
CA ILE A 16 -16.36 6.98 24.47
C ILE A 16 -16.06 6.05 23.32
N SER A 17 -16.17 4.75 23.53
CA SER A 17 -16.03 3.74 22.49
C SER A 17 -17.20 3.82 21.49
N VAL A 18 -16.95 3.43 20.23
CA VAL A 18 -17.95 3.54 19.14
C VAL A 18 -19.14 2.57 19.31
N ASP A 19 -18.98 1.53 20.10
CA ASP A 19 -19.99 0.53 20.43
C ASP A 19 -20.92 0.94 21.60
N GLN A 20 -20.63 2.07 22.25
CA GLN A 20 -21.41 2.56 23.37
C GLN A 20 -22.43 3.62 22.94
N PRO A 21 -23.63 3.69 23.56
CA PRO A 21 -24.56 4.80 23.34
C PRO A 21 -23.90 6.16 23.65
N LEU A 22 -24.23 7.19 22.88
CA LEU A 22 -23.64 8.53 23.00
C LEU A 22 -24.37 9.36 24.07
N PRO A 23 -23.84 9.52 25.31
CA PRO A 23 -24.41 10.40 26.32
C PRO A 23 -24.17 11.89 25.97
N PRO A 24 -24.97 12.81 26.55
CA PRO A 24 -24.69 14.24 26.40
C PRO A 24 -23.29 14.62 26.85
N GLY A 25 -22.63 15.51 26.07
CA GLY A 25 -21.28 15.97 26.38
C GLY A 25 -20.16 14.97 26.06
N LYS A 26 -20.45 13.85 25.41
CA LYS A 26 -19.46 12.87 24.95
C LYS A 26 -19.39 12.86 23.43
N ILE A 27 -18.27 12.32 22.91
CA ILE A 27 -18.04 12.07 21.49
C ILE A 27 -17.46 10.68 21.30
N HIS A 28 -17.77 10.05 20.16
CA HIS A 28 -17.16 8.75 19.83
C HIS A 28 -15.70 8.92 19.43
N ASN A 29 -14.88 7.99 19.91
CA ASN A 29 -13.46 7.90 19.56
C ASN A 29 -13.27 7.37 18.13
N SER A 30 -13.31 8.23 17.15
CA SER A 30 -13.03 7.89 15.74
C SER A 30 -11.53 7.81 15.44
N ASN A 31 -10.69 8.63 16.10
CA ASN A 31 -9.27 8.75 15.79
C ASN A 31 -8.51 7.45 15.96
N THR A 32 -8.81 6.66 16.99
CA THR A 32 -8.15 5.35 17.17
C THR A 32 -8.29 4.46 15.95
N TYR A 33 -9.47 4.40 15.37
CA TYR A 33 -9.76 3.53 14.22
C TYR A 33 -9.16 4.07 12.92
N THR A 34 -9.23 5.38 12.69
CA THR A 34 -8.63 6.00 11.50
C THR A 34 -7.11 5.90 11.52
N ILE A 35 -6.47 6.10 12.69
CA ILE A 35 -5.03 5.93 12.86
C ILE A 35 -4.64 4.44 12.69
N ALA A 36 -5.41 3.51 13.26
CA ALA A 36 -5.13 2.07 13.12
C ALA A 36 -5.23 1.62 11.66
N ALA A 37 -6.25 2.08 10.93
CA ALA A 37 -6.39 1.83 9.50
C ALA A 37 -5.20 2.40 8.70
N ALA A 38 -4.79 3.63 9.01
CA ALA A 38 -3.64 4.27 8.37
C ALA A 38 -2.32 3.54 8.68
N VAL A 39 -2.08 3.10 9.93
CA VAL A 39 -0.93 2.27 10.30
C VAL A 39 -0.90 0.97 9.48
N SER A 40 -2.05 0.28 9.37
CA SER A 40 -2.16 -0.96 8.57
C SER A 40 -1.90 -0.70 7.10
N ARG A 41 -2.47 0.37 6.55
CA ARG A 41 -2.29 0.79 5.16
C ARG A 41 -0.81 0.99 4.80
N TYR A 42 -0.05 1.62 5.70
CA TYR A 42 1.38 1.86 5.48
C TYR A 42 2.29 0.74 5.99
N GLY A 43 1.74 -0.46 6.18
CA GLY A 43 2.50 -1.68 6.46
C GLY A 43 2.86 -1.91 7.93
N GLY A 44 2.49 -1.03 8.86
CA GLY A 44 2.63 -1.25 10.29
C GLY A 44 1.62 -2.28 10.84
N ILE A 45 1.78 -2.65 12.09
CA ILE A 45 0.84 -3.48 12.86
C ILE A 45 0.24 -2.60 13.95
N PRO A 46 -1.04 -2.18 13.86
CA PRO A 46 -1.66 -1.36 14.89
C PRO A 46 -1.94 -2.18 16.15
N ARG A 47 -1.66 -1.59 17.32
CA ARG A 47 -2.03 -2.12 18.63
C ARG A 47 -2.85 -1.07 19.39
N ILE A 48 -4.16 -1.26 19.45
CA ILE A 48 -5.09 -0.34 20.10
C ILE A 48 -5.02 -0.52 21.62
N LEU A 49 -4.68 0.56 22.34
CA LEU A 49 -4.64 0.61 23.81
C LEU A 49 -5.95 1.10 24.44
N GLY A 50 -6.89 1.60 23.61
CA GLY A 50 -8.14 2.17 24.04
C GLY A 50 -8.03 3.64 24.43
N ILE A 51 -8.81 4.08 25.43
CA ILE A 51 -8.93 5.48 25.87
C ILE A 51 -8.23 5.65 27.22
N GLY A 52 -7.27 6.58 27.27
CA GLY A 52 -6.68 7.09 28.51
C GLY A 52 -7.53 8.22 29.06
N ARG A 53 -7.98 8.10 30.32
CA ARG A 53 -8.69 9.18 31.01
C ARG A 53 -7.71 10.23 31.48
N ASP A 54 -8.19 11.48 31.63
CA ASP A 54 -7.41 12.63 32.09
C ASP A 54 -7.09 12.48 33.60
N SER A 55 -6.25 11.51 33.90
CA SER A 55 -5.64 11.31 35.21
C SER A 55 -4.23 10.74 35.03
N VAL A 56 -3.29 11.20 35.83
CA VAL A 56 -1.88 10.75 35.80
C VAL A 56 -1.79 9.23 35.86
N ARG A 57 -2.52 8.61 36.77
CA ARG A 57 -2.52 7.14 36.95
C ARG A 57 -3.01 6.38 35.70
N SER A 58 -4.11 6.87 35.07
CA SER A 58 -4.65 6.24 33.86
C SER A 58 -3.72 6.37 32.69
N LEU A 59 -3.19 7.56 32.46
CA LEU A 59 -2.29 7.86 31.36
C LEU A 59 -0.97 7.09 31.50
N THR A 60 -0.32 7.13 32.68
CA THR A 60 0.91 6.39 32.94
C THR A 60 0.75 4.90 32.64
N ARG A 61 -0.31 4.28 33.20
CA ARG A 61 -0.57 2.86 32.95
C ARG A 61 -0.73 2.55 31.47
N LYS A 62 -1.51 3.35 30.73
CA LYS A 62 -1.76 3.15 29.31
C LYS A 62 -0.52 3.38 28.45
N ILE A 63 0.29 4.37 28.78
CA ILE A 63 1.57 4.60 28.12
C ILE A 63 2.49 3.39 28.36
N ASP A 64 2.62 2.92 29.60
CA ASP A 64 3.46 1.77 29.94
C ASP A 64 3.03 0.49 29.19
N GLU A 65 1.71 0.24 29.05
CA GLU A 65 1.17 -0.82 28.18
C GLU A 65 1.63 -0.68 26.73
N GLY A 66 1.85 0.56 26.25
CA GLY A 66 2.27 0.87 24.89
C GLY A 66 3.76 0.72 24.62
N LEU A 67 4.61 0.74 25.65
CA LEU A 67 6.08 0.78 25.47
C LEU A 67 6.70 -0.55 25.01
N ASP A 68 5.96 -1.62 24.85
CA ASP A 68 6.42 -2.85 24.17
C ASP A 68 6.31 -2.77 22.65
N ALA A 69 5.63 -1.73 22.12
CA ALA A 69 5.56 -1.45 20.68
C ALA A 69 6.85 -0.80 20.17
N ASP A 70 6.99 -0.69 18.86
CA ASP A 70 8.12 -0.02 18.21
C ASP A 70 7.93 1.50 18.15
N MET A 71 6.68 1.96 18.22
CA MET A 71 6.29 3.36 18.25
C MET A 71 4.99 3.51 19.06
N LEU A 72 4.83 4.62 19.78
CA LEU A 72 3.59 5.01 20.44
C LEU A 72 3.02 6.26 19.75
N ILE A 73 1.75 6.19 19.35
CA ILE A 73 0.98 7.34 18.88
C ILE A 73 -0.10 7.66 19.91
N THR A 74 -0.15 8.91 20.35
CA THR A 74 -1.29 9.42 21.15
C THR A 74 -2.14 10.35 20.29
N SER A 75 -3.45 10.41 20.51
CA SER A 75 -4.38 11.34 19.89
C SER A 75 -5.16 12.11 20.93
N GLY A 76 -5.05 13.43 20.92
CA GLY A 76 -5.51 14.34 21.96
C GLY A 76 -4.39 14.74 22.92
N GLY A 77 -4.66 15.67 23.83
CA GLY A 77 -3.72 16.13 24.86
C GLY A 77 -2.50 16.90 24.39
N VAL A 78 -2.49 17.41 23.12
CA VAL A 78 -1.38 18.20 22.56
C VAL A 78 -1.76 19.67 22.29
N SER A 79 -2.99 20.09 22.62
CA SER A 79 -3.49 21.44 22.40
C SER A 79 -3.16 22.37 23.56
N LYS A 80 -3.19 23.70 23.33
CA LYS A 80 -2.91 24.71 24.38
C LYS A 80 -3.94 24.75 25.53
N GLY A 81 -5.15 24.17 25.32
CA GLY A 81 -6.23 24.20 26.31
C GLY A 81 -6.28 22.99 27.23
N ASP A 82 -5.84 21.81 26.75
CA ASP A 82 -5.82 20.57 27.53
C ASP A 82 -4.53 20.49 28.33
N TYR A 83 -4.42 21.39 29.28
CA TYR A 83 -3.22 21.60 30.06
C TYR A 83 -2.89 20.37 30.91
N ASP A 84 -1.71 19.95 30.79
CA ASP A 84 -0.76 19.47 31.76
C ASP A 84 -0.67 17.96 31.93
N MET A 85 -1.71 17.17 32.10
CA MET A 85 -1.53 15.77 32.52
C MET A 85 -0.85 14.88 31.49
N VAL A 86 -1.22 14.99 30.21
CA VAL A 86 -0.55 14.20 29.13
C VAL A 86 0.90 14.68 28.97
N LYS A 87 1.10 16.00 28.99
CA LYS A 87 2.42 16.62 28.90
C LYS A 87 3.30 16.27 30.09
N ASP A 88 2.77 16.38 31.31
CA ASP A 88 3.49 16.08 32.53
C ASP A 88 3.90 14.61 32.61
N VAL A 89 2.98 13.70 32.28
CA VAL A 89 3.27 12.26 32.27
C VAL A 89 4.31 11.93 31.19
N LEU A 90 4.20 12.50 29.99
CA LEU A 90 5.16 12.27 28.93
C LEU A 90 6.55 12.87 29.25
N ALA A 91 6.58 14.06 29.82
CA ALA A 91 7.84 14.72 30.24
C ALA A 91 8.56 13.94 31.36
N GLN A 92 7.83 13.30 32.26
CA GLN A 92 8.43 12.45 33.30
C GLN A 92 8.96 11.12 32.78
N GLN A 93 8.41 10.62 31.69
CA GLN A 93 8.77 9.31 31.13
C GLN A 93 9.82 9.36 30.00
N GLY A 94 10.09 10.57 29.45
CA GLY A 94 10.98 10.68 28.31
C GLY A 94 11.37 12.11 27.92
N GLU A 95 12.02 12.21 26.78
CA GLU A 95 12.43 13.47 26.17
C GLU A 95 11.39 13.86 25.10
N ILE A 96 10.30 14.52 25.48
CA ILE A 96 9.20 14.90 24.60
C ILE A 96 9.16 16.42 24.40
N GLY A 97 9.28 16.84 23.15
CA GLY A 97 9.06 18.22 22.71
C GLY A 97 7.62 18.44 22.23
N PHE A 98 7.05 19.59 22.59
CA PHE A 98 5.77 20.06 22.10
C PHE A 98 5.98 21.19 21.09
N TRP A 99 5.49 20.99 19.86
CA TRP A 99 5.79 21.85 18.74
C TRP A 99 4.55 22.51 18.17
N THR A 100 4.72 23.72 17.68
CA THR A 100 3.75 24.40 16.84
C THR A 100 4.25 24.34 15.40
N VAL A 101 3.59 23.56 14.57
CA VAL A 101 3.96 23.41 13.16
C VAL A 101 3.21 24.44 12.31
N CYS A 102 3.90 25.01 11.32
CA CYS A 102 3.34 26.00 10.41
C CYS A 102 2.46 25.35 9.33
N MET A 103 1.42 24.61 9.76
CA MET A 103 0.47 23.91 8.87
C MET A 103 -0.98 24.08 9.33
N LYS A 104 -1.91 23.88 8.39
CA LYS A 104 -3.36 23.95 8.58
C LYS A 104 -4.04 22.85 7.74
N PRO A 105 -4.85 21.95 8.39
CA PRO A 105 -4.97 21.75 9.83
C PRO A 105 -3.77 21.01 10.42
N GLY A 106 -3.68 20.90 11.76
CA GLY A 106 -2.64 20.09 12.42
C GLY A 106 -1.53 20.89 13.08
N LYS A 107 -1.85 22.09 13.60
CA LYS A 107 -0.86 23.01 14.24
C LYS A 107 -0.09 22.41 15.42
N PRO A 108 -0.73 21.78 16.45
CA PRO A 108 -0.01 21.25 17.60
C PRO A 108 0.44 19.80 17.32
N ILE A 109 1.65 19.47 17.76
CA ILE A 109 2.23 18.12 17.71
C ILE A 109 3.15 17.92 18.91
N ALA A 110 3.18 16.69 19.45
CA ALA A 110 4.22 16.27 20.38
C ALA A 110 5.10 15.22 19.71
N PHE A 111 6.41 15.33 19.87
CA PHE A 111 7.37 14.38 19.31
C PHE A 111 8.53 14.18 20.27
N GLY A 112 8.97 12.93 20.39
CA GLY A 112 10.13 12.60 21.20
C GLY A 112 10.30 11.11 21.43
N VAL A 113 10.94 10.77 22.52
CA VAL A 113 11.30 9.39 22.88
C VAL A 113 10.91 9.13 24.32
N ILE A 114 10.21 8.03 24.55
CA ILE A 114 9.88 7.56 25.90
C ILE A 114 10.89 6.47 26.32
N ASN A 115 11.41 6.58 27.53
CA ASN A 115 12.38 5.66 28.08
C ASN A 115 11.67 4.53 28.83
N LYS A 116 11.84 3.29 28.38
CA LYS A 116 11.39 2.10 29.12
C LYS A 116 12.56 1.46 29.82
N ALA A 117 12.51 1.39 31.13
CA ALA A 117 13.44 0.57 31.92
C ALA A 117 12.94 -0.88 31.96
N LYS A 118 13.69 -1.83 31.41
CA LYS A 118 13.45 -3.27 31.54
C LYS A 118 14.73 -3.93 32.05
N GLY A 119 14.88 -4.05 33.34
CA GLY A 119 16.11 -4.50 33.99
C GLY A 119 17.29 -3.58 33.65
N ARG A 120 18.44 -4.17 33.23
CA ARG A 120 19.66 -3.40 32.84
C ARG A 120 19.59 -2.76 31.45
N LYS A 121 18.58 -3.08 30.60
CA LYS A 121 18.44 -2.52 29.26
C LYS A 121 17.41 -1.39 29.25
N ARG A 122 17.82 -0.21 28.79
CA ARG A 122 16.91 0.89 28.47
C ARG A 122 16.51 0.80 27.00
N ARG A 123 15.20 0.76 26.73
CA ARG A 123 14.66 0.86 25.37
C ARG A 123 14.07 2.25 25.17
N LYS A 124 14.43 2.90 24.08
CA LYS A 124 13.84 4.17 23.64
C LYS A 124 12.71 3.87 22.65
N VAL A 125 11.50 4.32 22.96
CA VAL A 125 10.31 4.16 22.11
C VAL A 125 9.94 5.51 21.53
N PRO A 126 10.01 5.71 20.20
CA PRO A 126 9.53 6.94 19.56
C PRO A 126 8.07 7.20 19.91
N HIS A 127 7.76 8.44 20.24
CA HIS A 127 6.40 8.91 20.52
C HIS A 127 6.01 10.02 19.57
N LEU A 128 4.78 9.98 19.09
CA LEU A 128 4.15 11.04 18.29
C LEU A 128 2.76 11.34 18.85
N GLY A 129 2.56 12.55 19.31
CA GLY A 129 1.26 13.04 19.78
C GLY A 129 0.56 13.82 18.67
N LEU A 130 -0.63 13.35 18.28
CA LEU A 130 -1.45 13.92 17.22
C LEU A 130 -2.58 14.78 17.81
N PRO A 131 -3.08 15.80 17.08
CA PRO A 131 -4.23 16.60 17.51
C PRO A 131 -5.49 15.76 17.79
N GLY A 132 -6.36 16.26 18.68
CA GLY A 132 -7.67 15.62 18.97
C GLY A 132 -8.68 15.74 17.83
N ASN A 133 -8.69 16.84 17.07
CA ASN A 133 -9.58 17.00 15.91
C ASN A 133 -9.27 15.96 14.82
N PRO A 134 -10.27 15.19 14.32
CA PRO A 134 -10.06 14.05 13.44
C PRO A 134 -9.26 14.34 12.17
N VAL A 135 -9.64 15.38 11.43
CA VAL A 135 -8.92 15.75 10.19
C VAL A 135 -7.51 16.23 10.48
N SER A 136 -7.31 16.99 11.59
CA SER A 136 -5.98 17.40 12.01
C SER A 136 -5.11 16.19 12.34
N SER A 137 -5.67 15.21 13.05
CA SER A 137 -5.00 13.95 13.40
C SER A 137 -4.57 13.19 12.15
N MET A 138 -5.49 13.00 11.19
CA MET A 138 -5.20 12.29 9.94
C MET A 138 -4.14 13.00 9.09
N ILE A 139 -4.25 14.31 8.89
CA ILE A 139 -3.26 15.05 8.10
C ILE A 139 -1.91 15.09 8.81
N THR A 140 -1.86 15.26 10.13
CA THR A 140 -0.62 15.18 10.90
C THR A 140 -0.01 13.77 10.84
N PHE A 141 -0.83 12.73 10.87
CA PHE A 141 -0.38 11.35 10.65
C PHE A 141 0.29 11.21 9.28
N GLU A 142 -0.34 11.69 8.22
CA GLU A 142 0.19 11.61 6.85
C GLU A 142 1.52 12.33 6.68
N GLN A 143 1.73 13.46 7.36
CA GLN A 143 2.95 14.25 7.24
C GLN A 143 4.11 13.75 8.13
N PHE A 144 3.82 13.10 9.29
CA PHE A 144 4.85 12.75 10.28
C PHE A 144 4.88 11.25 10.63
N ALA A 145 3.73 10.62 10.92
CA ALA A 145 3.70 9.22 11.32
C ALA A 145 3.98 8.28 10.14
N ARG A 146 3.37 8.55 8.99
CA ARG A 146 3.58 7.77 7.76
C ARG A 146 5.08 7.67 7.40
N PRO A 147 5.82 8.75 7.19
CA PRO A 147 7.24 8.65 6.84
C PRO A 147 8.07 7.97 7.93
N ALA A 148 7.72 8.12 9.21
CA ALA A 148 8.38 7.42 10.30
C ALA A 148 8.17 5.90 10.20
N ILE A 149 6.93 5.45 9.98
CA ILE A 149 6.59 4.02 9.80
C ILE A 149 7.31 3.44 8.59
N LEU A 150 7.31 4.14 7.45
CA LEU A 150 8.02 3.72 6.24
C LEU A 150 9.53 3.60 6.48
N LYS A 151 10.13 4.57 7.17
CA LYS A 151 11.55 4.53 7.53
C LYS A 151 11.88 3.36 8.46
N MET A 152 11.00 3.05 9.44
CA MET A 152 11.16 1.89 10.32
C MET A 152 11.12 0.56 9.55
N MET A 153 10.46 0.51 8.40
CA MET A 153 10.44 -0.63 7.49
C MET A 153 11.61 -0.61 6.48
N GLY A 154 12.53 0.34 6.58
CA GLY A 154 13.67 0.48 5.67
C GLY A 154 13.31 0.99 4.27
N LYS A 155 12.15 1.65 4.11
CA LYS A 155 11.81 2.28 2.85
C LYS A 155 12.64 3.54 2.65
N GLU A 156 13.15 3.74 1.42
CA GLU A 156 13.96 4.92 1.06
C GLU A 156 13.06 6.08 0.61
N ILE A 157 11.99 5.79 -0.14
CA ILE A 157 11.04 6.80 -0.61
C ILE A 157 10.02 7.07 0.50
N LEU A 158 10.22 8.20 1.19
CA LEU A 158 9.33 8.63 2.28
C LEU A 158 8.35 9.73 1.86
N ALA A 159 8.61 10.41 0.74
CA ALA A 159 7.73 11.44 0.21
C ALA A 159 6.40 10.82 -0.27
N LYS A 160 5.33 11.62 -0.23
CA LYS A 160 4.07 11.22 -0.87
C LYS A 160 4.16 11.45 -2.38
N PRO A 161 3.50 10.62 -3.19
CA PRO A 161 3.29 10.95 -4.59
C PRO A 161 2.58 12.28 -4.69
N THR A 162 3.14 13.14 -5.51
CA THR A 162 2.65 14.50 -5.72
C THR A 162 2.44 14.72 -7.21
N ILE A 163 1.28 15.24 -7.54
CA ILE A 163 0.91 15.61 -8.92
C ILE A 163 0.64 17.11 -9.00
N ARG A 164 0.63 17.64 -10.21
CA ARG A 164 0.10 18.97 -10.48
C ARG A 164 -1.33 18.86 -11.01
N ALA A 165 -2.27 19.57 -10.39
CA ALA A 165 -3.67 19.55 -10.76
C ALA A 165 -4.23 20.96 -10.87
N ILE A 166 -5.19 21.16 -11.78
CA ILE A 166 -5.95 22.41 -11.92
C ILE A 166 -7.02 22.41 -10.83
N ILE A 167 -7.07 23.47 -10.03
CA ILE A 167 -8.09 23.65 -9.00
C ILE A 167 -9.43 24.06 -9.63
N ASP A 168 -10.50 23.36 -9.26
CA ASP A 168 -11.85 23.68 -9.72
C ASP A 168 -12.55 24.74 -8.83
N ASN A 169 -12.08 24.96 -7.59
CA ASN A 169 -12.71 25.84 -6.62
C ASN A 169 -11.67 26.71 -5.90
N ASP A 170 -12.01 27.92 -5.54
CA ASP A 170 -11.16 28.80 -4.74
C ASP A 170 -10.80 28.15 -3.40
N ILE A 171 -9.52 28.19 -3.02
CA ILE A 171 -9.00 27.79 -1.72
C ILE A 171 -8.39 29.01 -1.06
N ALA A 172 -9.08 29.58 -0.05
CA ALA A 172 -8.56 30.72 0.70
C ALA A 172 -7.51 30.30 1.73
N SER A 173 -6.41 31.02 1.79
CA SER A 173 -5.43 30.96 2.89
C SER A 173 -5.48 32.28 3.65
N THR A 174 -5.92 32.22 4.90
CA THR A 174 -6.13 33.41 5.75
C THR A 174 -5.01 33.66 6.74
N ASP A 175 -4.03 32.76 6.78
CA ASP A 175 -2.87 32.85 7.67
C ASP A 175 -1.61 32.35 6.94
N ALA A 176 -0.45 32.66 7.49
CA ALA A 176 0.85 32.35 6.89
C ALA A 176 1.26 30.87 6.92
N ARG A 177 0.33 29.95 7.20
CA ARG A 177 0.61 28.52 7.32
C ARG A 177 0.41 27.81 5.99
N ARG A 178 1.17 26.73 5.78
CA ARG A 178 0.93 25.78 4.70
C ARG A 178 -0.44 25.11 4.87
N VAL A 179 -1.31 25.22 3.85
CA VAL A 179 -2.64 24.63 3.91
C VAL A 179 -2.67 23.30 3.15
N PHE A 180 -3.22 22.28 3.78
CA PHE A 180 -3.54 20.98 3.19
C PHE A 180 -5.05 20.88 3.00
N ALA A 181 -5.52 21.30 1.84
CA ALA A 181 -6.95 21.28 1.51
C ALA A 181 -7.35 19.90 0.97
N ARG A 182 -8.47 19.35 1.49
CA ARG A 182 -9.00 18.05 1.03
C ARG A 182 -9.67 18.21 -0.32
N VAL A 183 -9.17 17.46 -1.31
CA VAL A 183 -9.65 17.51 -2.68
C VAL A 183 -9.95 16.13 -3.23
N ALA A 184 -10.90 16.06 -4.14
CA ALA A 184 -11.14 14.93 -5.02
C ALA A 184 -10.45 15.21 -6.34
N VAL A 185 -9.45 14.41 -6.66
CA VAL A 185 -8.71 14.48 -7.92
C VAL A 185 -9.35 13.57 -8.94
N THR A 186 -9.59 14.09 -10.13
CA THR A 186 -10.07 13.36 -11.31
C THR A 186 -9.21 13.69 -12.51
N ARG A 187 -9.18 12.83 -13.52
CA ARG A 187 -8.51 13.10 -14.79
C ARG A 187 -9.56 13.47 -15.85
N ARG A 188 -9.40 14.63 -16.50
CA ARG A 188 -10.26 15.12 -17.57
C ARG A 188 -9.38 15.64 -18.70
N ASP A 189 -9.64 15.23 -19.93
CA ASP A 189 -8.91 15.65 -21.13
C ASP A 189 -7.38 15.55 -21.00
N GLY A 190 -6.92 14.47 -20.34
CA GLY A 190 -5.50 14.22 -20.11
C GLY A 190 -4.87 15.00 -18.95
N GLN A 191 -5.59 15.94 -18.33
CA GLN A 191 -5.13 16.76 -17.20
C GLN A 191 -5.77 16.33 -15.88
N TYR A 192 -5.06 16.55 -14.76
CA TYR A 192 -5.61 16.33 -13.43
C TYR A 192 -6.36 17.59 -12.96
N HIS A 193 -7.56 17.39 -12.45
CA HIS A 193 -8.41 18.39 -11.84
C HIS A 193 -8.63 18.04 -10.37
N ALA A 194 -8.65 19.05 -9.50
CA ALA A 194 -8.80 18.89 -8.07
C ALA A 194 -9.95 19.76 -7.55
N SER A 195 -11.04 19.11 -7.15
CA SER A 195 -12.24 19.77 -6.60
C SER A 195 -12.25 19.67 -5.08
N VAL A 196 -12.56 20.75 -4.38
CA VAL A 196 -12.68 20.77 -2.92
C VAL A 196 -13.81 19.86 -2.45
N THR A 197 -13.57 18.97 -1.49
CA THR A 197 -14.53 17.95 -1.02
C THR A 197 -15.59 18.47 -0.05
N GLY A 198 -15.74 19.79 0.08
CA GLY A 198 -16.68 20.46 0.97
C GLY A 198 -15.97 21.29 2.05
N PRO A 199 -16.66 21.62 3.16
CA PRO A 199 -16.10 22.49 4.20
C PRO A 199 -14.78 21.98 4.74
N GLN A 200 -13.79 22.87 4.85
CA GLN A 200 -12.40 22.55 5.21
C GLN A 200 -12.12 22.64 6.72
N GLY A 201 -13.16 22.55 7.58
CA GLY A 201 -13.02 22.51 9.04
C GLY A 201 -12.25 21.28 9.54
N SER A 202 -11.50 21.42 10.64
CA SER A 202 -10.67 20.35 11.22
C SER A 202 -11.45 19.19 11.84
N GLY A 203 -12.74 19.40 12.14
CA GLY A 203 -13.65 18.36 12.64
C GLY A 203 -14.51 17.69 11.56
N MET A 204 -14.45 18.15 10.32
CA MET A 204 -15.33 17.69 9.22
C MET A 204 -14.78 16.42 8.57
N LEU A 205 -14.96 15.27 9.24
CA LEU A 205 -14.43 13.97 8.79
C LEU A 205 -14.95 13.56 7.41
N THR A 206 -16.19 13.92 7.05
CA THR A 206 -16.78 13.63 5.74
C THR A 206 -15.99 14.20 4.58
N SER A 207 -15.34 15.37 4.75
CA SER A 207 -14.50 15.97 3.73
C SER A 207 -13.21 15.15 3.49
N MET A 208 -12.73 14.47 4.53
CA MET A 208 -11.56 13.58 4.45
C MET A 208 -11.92 12.25 3.78
N VAL A 209 -13.11 11.71 4.07
CA VAL A 209 -13.60 10.45 3.45
C VAL A 209 -13.77 10.58 1.93
N LYS A 210 -14.18 11.76 1.47
CA LYS A 210 -14.38 12.04 0.03
C LYS A 210 -13.09 12.41 -0.70
N ALA A 211 -12.00 12.68 0.03
CA ALA A 211 -10.75 13.14 -0.56
C ALA A 211 -9.87 11.94 -0.96
N ASN A 212 -9.27 12.03 -2.13
CA ASN A 212 -8.17 11.18 -2.56
C ASN A 212 -6.84 11.95 -2.69
N GLY A 213 -6.86 13.26 -2.39
CA GLY A 213 -5.68 14.14 -2.42
C GLY A 213 -5.74 15.28 -1.42
N LEU A 214 -4.57 15.84 -1.13
CA LEU A 214 -4.38 17.06 -0.34
C LEU A 214 -3.74 18.12 -1.24
N ALA A 215 -4.50 19.13 -1.65
CA ALA A 215 -3.93 20.28 -2.34
C ALA A 215 -3.07 21.08 -1.37
N VAL A 216 -1.82 21.34 -1.75
CA VAL A 216 -0.82 22.01 -0.92
C VAL A 216 -0.76 23.48 -1.33
N ILE A 217 -1.23 24.35 -0.45
CA ILE A 217 -1.10 25.80 -0.62
C ILE A 217 0.11 26.26 0.22
N PRO A 218 1.13 26.86 -0.40
CA PRO A 218 2.34 27.27 0.30
C PRO A 218 2.09 28.29 1.43
N GLU A 219 3.03 28.37 2.36
CA GLU A 219 3.09 29.42 3.38
C GLU A 219 3.13 30.79 2.71
N ASN A 220 2.55 31.78 3.36
CA ASN A 220 2.51 33.18 2.90
C ASN A 220 1.77 33.40 1.56
N SER A 221 1.00 32.39 1.10
CA SER A 221 0.10 32.53 -0.06
C SER A 221 -1.27 33.02 0.39
N SER A 222 -1.94 33.83 -0.44
CA SER A 222 -3.35 34.22 -0.24
C SER A 222 -4.34 33.10 -0.54
N GLY A 223 -3.86 31.97 -1.04
CA GLY A 223 -4.68 30.84 -1.48
C GLY A 223 -4.42 30.43 -2.92
N ALA A 224 -5.35 29.71 -3.52
CA ALA A 224 -5.40 29.38 -4.94
C ALA A 224 -6.78 29.71 -5.48
N LYS A 225 -6.86 30.20 -6.72
CA LYS A 225 -8.08 30.48 -7.45
C LYS A 225 -8.47 29.32 -8.36
N ALA A 226 -9.75 29.20 -8.66
CA ALA A 226 -10.20 28.27 -9.69
C ALA A 226 -9.44 28.53 -10.99
N GLY A 227 -8.92 27.49 -11.62
CA GLY A 227 -8.03 27.54 -12.78
C GLY A 227 -6.53 27.54 -12.47
N ASP A 228 -6.12 27.83 -11.24
CA ASP A 228 -4.70 27.75 -10.85
C ASP A 228 -4.22 26.29 -10.81
N THR A 229 -2.94 26.09 -11.11
CA THR A 229 -2.28 24.80 -10.98
C THR A 229 -1.59 24.72 -9.61
N VAL A 230 -1.95 23.71 -8.81
CA VAL A 230 -1.39 23.46 -7.49
C VAL A 230 -0.75 22.08 -7.40
N GLU A 231 0.14 21.91 -6.43
CA GLU A 231 0.62 20.58 -6.04
C GLU A 231 -0.43 19.85 -5.20
N VAL A 232 -0.68 18.58 -5.49
CA VAL A 232 -1.58 17.73 -4.74
C VAL A 232 -0.84 16.48 -4.28
N GLN A 233 -0.71 16.31 -2.98
CA GLN A 233 -0.24 15.06 -2.37
C GLN A 233 -1.36 14.04 -2.40
N MET A 234 -1.14 12.90 -3.04
CA MET A 234 -2.17 11.88 -3.17
C MET A 234 -2.31 11.07 -1.88
N LEU A 235 -3.54 10.95 -1.41
CA LEU A 235 -3.90 10.12 -0.26
C LEU A 235 -4.23 8.69 -0.70
N ASP A 236 -4.89 8.57 -1.85
CA ASP A 236 -5.29 7.31 -2.44
C ASP A 236 -4.88 7.34 -3.92
N TRP A 237 -3.73 6.75 -4.20
CA TRP A 237 -3.17 6.71 -5.54
C TRP A 237 -3.01 5.25 -5.93
N GLN A 238 -3.74 4.79 -6.93
CA GLN A 238 -3.63 3.42 -7.41
C GLN A 238 -2.21 3.07 -7.87
N GLU A 239 -1.49 4.06 -8.43
CA GLU A 239 -0.08 3.87 -8.80
C GLU A 239 0.86 3.68 -7.59
N GLU A 240 0.52 4.21 -6.39
CA GLU A 240 1.30 3.92 -5.16
C GLU A 240 1.06 2.49 -4.64
N GLN A 241 -0.15 1.99 -4.77
CA GLN A 241 -0.43 0.60 -4.46
C GLN A 241 0.29 -0.32 -5.45
N ASP A 242 0.37 0.08 -6.72
CA ASP A 242 1.13 -0.62 -7.76
C ASP A 242 2.65 -0.49 -7.57
N GLN A 243 3.19 0.67 -7.13
CA GLN A 243 4.62 0.83 -6.81
C GLN A 243 5.01 0.27 -5.44
N MET A 244 4.09 0.19 -4.47
CA MET A 244 4.37 -0.43 -3.16
C MET A 244 4.24 -1.96 -3.20
N ARG A 245 3.60 -2.54 -4.21
CA ARG A 245 3.45 -3.98 -4.42
C ARG A 245 3.09 -4.33 -5.87
N THR A 246 3.83 -3.88 -6.85
CA THR A 246 3.87 -4.65 -8.07
C THR A 246 4.70 -5.89 -7.76
N SER A 247 4.02 -6.98 -7.45
CA SER A 247 4.67 -8.28 -7.50
C SER A 247 5.43 -8.34 -8.81
N PRO A 248 6.74 -8.60 -8.81
CA PRO A 248 7.46 -8.74 -10.06
C PRO A 248 6.75 -9.76 -10.93
N ILE A 249 6.57 -9.43 -12.19
CA ILE A 249 5.83 -10.26 -13.15
C ILE A 249 6.83 -10.76 -14.16
N VAL A 250 6.85 -12.07 -14.37
CA VAL A 250 7.74 -12.71 -15.33
C VAL A 250 6.93 -13.59 -16.27
N ALA A 251 7.03 -13.34 -17.55
CA ALA A 251 6.35 -14.12 -18.57
C ALA A 251 7.23 -15.28 -19.05
N ILE A 252 6.66 -16.49 -19.05
CA ILE A 252 7.25 -17.69 -19.64
C ILE A 252 6.63 -17.88 -21.00
N VAL A 253 7.45 -17.78 -22.01
CA VAL A 253 7.06 -17.88 -23.42
C VAL A 253 7.81 -19.01 -24.12
N GLY A 254 7.39 -19.39 -25.31
CA GLY A 254 7.98 -20.47 -26.10
C GLY A 254 6.95 -21.06 -27.06
N ARG A 255 7.38 -21.92 -27.95
CA ARG A 255 6.52 -22.62 -28.92
C ARG A 255 5.53 -23.53 -28.19
N SER A 256 4.47 -23.97 -28.90
CA SER A 256 3.61 -25.03 -28.37
C SER A 256 4.47 -26.27 -28.07
N GLU A 257 4.15 -26.98 -26.99
CA GLU A 257 4.87 -28.19 -26.55
C GLU A 257 6.33 -28.01 -26.12
N SER A 258 6.83 -26.76 -26.01
CA SER A 258 8.19 -26.51 -25.51
C SER A 258 8.37 -26.80 -24.00
N GLY A 259 7.32 -27.20 -23.28
CA GLY A 259 7.38 -27.56 -21.87
C GLY A 259 7.17 -26.36 -20.91
N LYS A 260 6.65 -25.23 -21.35
CA LYS A 260 6.35 -24.05 -20.50
C LYS A 260 5.58 -24.38 -19.24
N THR A 261 4.52 -25.15 -19.37
CA THR A 261 3.66 -25.54 -18.25
C THR A 261 4.44 -26.35 -17.21
N LEU A 262 5.28 -27.29 -17.65
CA LEU A 262 6.12 -28.08 -16.75
C LEU A 262 7.17 -27.21 -16.04
N LEU A 263 7.80 -26.27 -16.75
CA LEU A 263 8.71 -25.33 -16.13
C LEU A 263 7.98 -24.43 -15.10
N MET A 264 6.77 -23.97 -15.41
CA MET A 264 5.92 -23.23 -14.48
C MET A 264 5.67 -24.01 -13.19
N GLU A 265 5.28 -25.28 -13.31
CA GLU A 265 5.02 -26.16 -12.15
C GLU A 265 6.26 -26.33 -11.28
N GLN A 266 7.42 -26.56 -11.89
CA GLN A 266 8.69 -26.70 -11.18
C GLN A 266 9.10 -25.42 -10.48
N LEU A 267 8.98 -24.26 -11.15
CA LEU A 267 9.31 -22.94 -10.56
C LEU A 267 8.35 -22.59 -9.41
N ILE A 268 7.06 -22.85 -9.55
CA ILE A 268 6.09 -22.64 -8.47
C ILE A 268 6.45 -23.49 -7.25
N ALA A 269 6.80 -24.77 -7.44
CA ALA A 269 7.21 -25.66 -6.36
C ALA A 269 8.49 -25.18 -5.68
N GLU A 270 9.49 -24.76 -6.44
CA GLU A 270 10.77 -24.26 -5.93
C GLU A 270 10.62 -22.95 -5.16
N PHE A 271 9.87 -21.97 -5.70
CA PHE A 271 9.62 -20.71 -5.00
C PHE A 271 8.79 -20.90 -3.73
N LYS A 272 7.81 -21.82 -3.76
CA LYS A 272 7.06 -22.20 -2.55
C LYS A 272 7.97 -22.81 -1.49
N ARG A 273 8.93 -23.67 -1.87
CA ARG A 273 9.94 -24.23 -0.97
C ARG A 273 10.83 -23.13 -0.34
N ARG A 274 11.12 -22.06 -1.08
CA ARG A 274 11.85 -20.87 -0.60
C ARG A 274 10.98 -19.93 0.28
N GLY A 275 9.68 -20.21 0.44
CA GLY A 275 8.77 -19.42 1.29
C GLY A 275 8.07 -18.27 0.59
N TYR A 276 8.16 -18.15 -0.74
CA TYR A 276 7.48 -17.13 -1.52
C TYR A 276 6.02 -17.47 -1.77
N LYS A 277 5.17 -16.42 -1.82
CA LYS A 277 3.78 -16.50 -2.28
C LYS A 277 3.74 -16.23 -3.77
N ILE A 278 3.34 -17.21 -4.57
CA ILE A 278 3.34 -17.13 -6.03
C ILE A 278 1.91 -17.08 -6.57
N ALA A 279 1.66 -16.15 -7.49
CA ALA A 279 0.50 -16.23 -8.38
C ALA A 279 0.94 -16.78 -9.74
N ALA A 280 0.09 -17.60 -10.35
CA ALA A 280 0.28 -18.11 -11.69
C ALA A 280 -0.89 -17.70 -12.58
N LEU A 281 -0.60 -17.15 -13.75
CA LEU A 281 -1.57 -16.73 -14.74
C LEU A 281 -1.34 -17.49 -16.04
N LYS A 282 -2.41 -17.94 -16.67
CA LYS A 282 -2.36 -18.51 -18.02
C LYS A 282 -3.28 -17.72 -18.95
N HIS A 283 -2.74 -17.23 -20.04
CA HIS A 283 -3.51 -16.60 -21.10
C HIS A 283 -3.80 -17.62 -22.20
N SER A 284 -5.06 -17.75 -22.57
CA SER A 284 -5.51 -18.63 -23.64
C SER A 284 -6.19 -17.82 -24.73
N HIS A 285 -5.82 -18.07 -25.99
CA HIS A 285 -6.50 -17.47 -27.15
C HIS A 285 -7.78 -18.23 -27.54
N CYS A 286 -8.13 -19.34 -26.86
CA CYS A 286 -9.41 -20.03 -27.06
C CYS A 286 -10.53 -19.21 -26.45
N GLY A 287 -11.53 -18.86 -27.26
CA GLY A 287 -12.67 -18.03 -26.84
C GLY A 287 -13.65 -18.70 -25.86
N ALA A 288 -13.51 -20.00 -25.58
CA ALA A 288 -14.31 -20.71 -24.60
C ALA A 288 -13.41 -21.44 -23.60
N ILE A 289 -13.36 -20.93 -22.38
CA ILE A 289 -12.71 -21.60 -21.25
C ILE A 289 -13.82 -22.15 -20.36
N GLU A 290 -14.01 -23.46 -20.33
CA GLU A 290 -14.90 -24.10 -19.35
C GLU A 290 -14.10 -24.42 -18.09
N VAL A 291 -14.34 -23.65 -17.03
CA VAL A 291 -13.69 -23.80 -15.71
C VAL A 291 -14.65 -24.40 -14.70
N ASP A 292 -15.97 -24.23 -14.92
CA ASP A 292 -17.02 -24.70 -14.00
C ASP A 292 -17.52 -26.09 -14.36
N GLN A 293 -18.06 -26.79 -13.37
CA GLN A 293 -18.62 -28.14 -13.57
C GLN A 293 -20.11 -28.06 -13.90
N PRO A 294 -20.56 -28.62 -15.03
CA PRO A 294 -21.98 -28.67 -15.37
C PRO A 294 -22.83 -29.26 -14.24
N GLY A 295 -23.98 -28.59 -13.97
CA GLY A 295 -24.94 -29.01 -12.95
C GLY A 295 -24.68 -28.44 -11.53
N LYS A 296 -23.54 -27.83 -11.26
CA LYS A 296 -23.29 -27.10 -10.00
C LYS A 296 -24.02 -25.77 -9.96
N ASP A 297 -24.21 -25.21 -8.77
CA ASP A 297 -25.00 -23.97 -8.62
C ASP A 297 -24.35 -22.78 -9.32
N THR A 298 -23.00 -22.64 -9.26
CA THR A 298 -22.26 -21.64 -10.00
C THR A 298 -22.46 -21.73 -11.50
N TRP A 299 -22.45 -22.94 -12.06
CA TRP A 299 -22.75 -23.18 -13.47
C TRP A 299 -24.17 -22.76 -13.82
N LYS A 300 -25.17 -23.10 -12.97
CA LYS A 300 -26.57 -22.69 -13.16
C LYS A 300 -26.73 -21.19 -13.18
N PHE A 301 -26.02 -20.48 -12.28
CA PHE A 301 -26.02 -18.99 -12.25
C PHE A 301 -25.45 -18.38 -13.55
N ALA A 302 -24.36 -18.95 -14.05
CA ALA A 302 -23.79 -18.54 -15.33
C ALA A 302 -24.74 -18.78 -16.51
N GLN A 303 -25.40 -19.96 -16.55
CA GLN A 303 -26.41 -20.31 -17.58
C GLN A 303 -27.65 -19.41 -17.49
N ALA A 304 -28.03 -18.96 -16.30
CA ALA A 304 -29.12 -18.03 -16.10
C ALA A 304 -28.81 -16.59 -16.55
N GLY A 305 -27.57 -16.33 -17.02
CA GLY A 305 -27.17 -15.06 -17.62
C GLY A 305 -26.32 -14.15 -16.73
N SER A 306 -25.82 -14.62 -15.56
CA SER A 306 -24.96 -13.82 -14.71
C SER A 306 -23.68 -13.39 -15.43
N GLU A 307 -23.31 -12.11 -15.33
CA GLU A 307 -22.07 -11.55 -15.87
C GLU A 307 -20.83 -11.94 -15.07
N ALA A 308 -21.01 -12.24 -13.79
CA ALA A 308 -19.96 -12.75 -12.93
C ALA A 308 -20.53 -13.74 -11.92
N VAL A 309 -19.81 -14.82 -11.68
CA VAL A 309 -20.15 -15.83 -10.67
C VAL A 309 -18.95 -15.99 -9.74
N CYS A 310 -19.20 -15.92 -8.45
CA CYS A 310 -18.17 -16.08 -7.43
C CYS A 310 -18.60 -17.13 -6.41
N ILE A 311 -17.68 -18.06 -6.10
CA ILE A 311 -17.83 -18.99 -4.98
C ILE A 311 -16.73 -18.75 -3.97
N SER A 312 -17.12 -18.52 -2.72
CA SER A 312 -16.20 -18.26 -1.61
C SER A 312 -16.33 -19.34 -0.54
N SER A 313 -15.20 -19.79 -0.04
CA SER A 313 -15.09 -20.70 1.09
C SER A 313 -14.01 -20.20 2.05
N PRO A 314 -13.88 -20.73 3.29
CA PRO A 314 -12.84 -20.27 4.23
C PRO A 314 -11.40 -20.36 3.72
N ARG A 315 -11.15 -21.13 2.66
CA ARG A 315 -9.78 -21.36 2.13
C ARG A 315 -9.63 -21.12 0.64
N LYS A 316 -10.71 -20.86 -0.10
CA LYS A 316 -10.69 -20.71 -1.56
C LYS A 316 -11.73 -19.70 -2.02
N LEU A 317 -11.33 -18.87 -2.96
CA LEU A 317 -12.18 -18.00 -3.76
C LEU A 317 -12.03 -18.42 -5.22
N ALA A 318 -13.15 -18.60 -5.95
CA ALA A 318 -13.15 -18.73 -7.40
C ALA A 318 -14.08 -17.67 -7.98
N LEU A 319 -13.62 -16.97 -9.01
CA LEU A 319 -14.35 -15.94 -9.73
C LEU A 319 -14.33 -16.29 -11.22
N ILE A 320 -15.52 -16.33 -11.82
CA ILE A 320 -15.70 -16.46 -13.26
C ILE A 320 -16.45 -15.20 -13.71
N LYS A 321 -15.83 -14.42 -14.57
CA LYS A 321 -16.39 -13.17 -15.08
C LYS A 321 -16.32 -13.16 -16.59
N LYS A 322 -17.43 -12.79 -17.24
CA LYS A 322 -17.46 -12.55 -18.68
C LYS A 322 -16.64 -11.32 -19.03
N SER A 323 -15.98 -11.33 -20.18
CA SER A 323 -15.32 -10.19 -20.77
C SER A 323 -15.80 -10.01 -22.19
N ASP A 324 -15.91 -8.78 -22.64
CA ASP A 324 -16.26 -8.38 -24.00
C ASP A 324 -15.03 -8.18 -24.91
N HIS A 325 -13.83 -8.27 -24.33
CA HIS A 325 -12.56 -8.14 -25.03
C HIS A 325 -11.49 -9.07 -24.41
N ASP A 326 -10.38 -9.21 -25.11
CA ASP A 326 -9.20 -9.93 -24.63
C ASP A 326 -8.49 -9.09 -23.56
N LEU A 327 -8.61 -9.52 -22.29
CA LEU A 327 -8.10 -8.77 -21.14
C LEU A 327 -6.57 -8.67 -21.18
N ARG A 328 -6.06 -7.45 -20.99
CA ARG A 328 -4.66 -7.20 -20.83
C ARG A 328 -4.20 -7.55 -19.40
N ILE A 329 -2.92 -7.73 -19.23
CA ILE A 329 -2.33 -8.11 -17.93
C ILE A 329 -2.64 -7.08 -16.82
N ASP A 330 -2.63 -5.79 -17.14
CA ASP A 330 -2.96 -4.70 -16.23
C ASP A 330 -4.42 -4.68 -15.79
N GLU A 331 -5.32 -5.32 -16.55
CA GLU A 331 -6.74 -5.50 -16.19
C GLU A 331 -6.96 -6.77 -15.35
N VAL A 332 -6.10 -7.79 -15.49
CA VAL A 332 -6.21 -9.06 -14.75
C VAL A 332 -5.58 -8.96 -13.36
N LEU A 333 -4.45 -8.27 -13.23
CA LEU A 333 -3.71 -8.17 -11.95
C LEU A 333 -4.55 -7.63 -10.78
N PRO A 334 -5.35 -6.55 -10.94
CA PRO A 334 -6.21 -6.07 -9.85
C PRO A 334 -7.26 -7.10 -9.39
N ILE A 335 -7.63 -8.03 -10.25
CA ILE A 335 -8.63 -9.07 -9.94
C ILE A 335 -8.04 -10.16 -9.05
N ILE A 336 -6.76 -10.52 -9.26
CA ILE A 336 -6.10 -11.57 -8.47
C ILE A 336 -5.54 -11.10 -7.14
N GLY A 337 -5.36 -9.77 -6.96
CA GLY A 337 -4.78 -9.19 -5.74
C GLY A 337 -3.28 -8.92 -5.85
N SER A 338 -2.72 -8.29 -4.81
CA SER A 338 -1.33 -7.82 -4.75
C SER A 338 -0.51 -8.45 -3.61
N GLU A 339 -1.01 -9.54 -3.00
CA GLU A 339 -0.37 -10.19 -1.85
C GLU A 339 0.72 -11.20 -2.23
N PHE A 340 1.12 -11.26 -3.49
CA PHE A 340 2.11 -12.22 -4.00
C PHE A 340 3.51 -11.60 -4.08
N ASP A 341 4.52 -12.42 -3.84
CA ASP A 341 5.93 -12.01 -3.93
C ASP A 341 6.44 -12.08 -5.39
N LEU A 342 5.78 -12.87 -6.24
CA LEU A 342 6.09 -13.04 -7.67
C LEU A 342 4.83 -13.52 -8.41
N VAL A 343 4.61 -12.99 -9.61
CA VAL A 343 3.60 -13.47 -10.56
C VAL A 343 4.28 -14.11 -11.75
N LEU A 344 4.04 -15.39 -11.97
CA LEU A 344 4.48 -16.12 -13.15
C LEU A 344 3.35 -16.16 -14.17
N VAL A 345 3.64 -15.83 -15.41
CA VAL A 345 2.63 -15.72 -16.47
C VAL A 345 2.98 -16.61 -17.65
N GLU A 346 2.07 -17.49 -18.05
CA GLU A 346 2.17 -18.23 -19.32
C GLU A 346 1.33 -17.53 -20.39
N GLY A 347 1.95 -17.08 -21.46
CA GLY A 347 1.29 -16.36 -22.55
C GLY A 347 1.48 -14.84 -22.50
N PHE A 348 0.44 -14.06 -22.79
CA PHE A 348 0.48 -12.59 -22.89
C PHE A 348 1.60 -12.07 -23.81
N LYS A 349 1.77 -12.68 -24.97
CA LYS A 349 2.87 -12.37 -25.95
C LYS A 349 2.93 -10.91 -26.39
N LYS A 350 1.81 -10.17 -26.27
CA LYS A 350 1.73 -8.73 -26.65
C LYS A 350 2.04 -7.77 -25.53
N SER A 351 2.45 -8.25 -24.34
CA SER A 351 2.76 -7.40 -23.19
C SER A 351 4.24 -7.03 -23.13
N ASN A 352 4.58 -5.89 -22.53
CA ASN A 352 5.96 -5.47 -22.25
C ASN A 352 6.54 -6.09 -20.98
N LEU A 353 6.24 -7.36 -20.70
CA LEU A 353 6.76 -8.07 -19.54
C LEU A 353 8.17 -8.60 -19.78
N PRO A 354 9.01 -8.70 -18.72
CA PRO A 354 10.25 -9.46 -18.81
C PRO A 354 9.95 -10.91 -19.20
N ARG A 355 10.64 -11.41 -20.21
CA ARG A 355 10.36 -12.73 -20.79
C ARG A 355 11.49 -13.73 -20.53
N ILE A 356 11.07 -14.94 -20.21
CA ILE A 356 11.90 -16.15 -20.21
C ILE A 356 11.42 -17.01 -21.35
N GLU A 357 12.26 -17.22 -22.35
CA GLU A 357 11.89 -18.11 -23.47
C GLU A 357 12.36 -19.54 -23.23
N VAL A 358 11.41 -20.46 -23.31
CA VAL A 358 11.67 -21.90 -23.26
C VAL A 358 11.85 -22.40 -24.70
N HIS A 359 13.07 -22.77 -25.00
CA HIS A 359 13.48 -23.28 -26.28
C HIS A 359 13.75 -24.78 -26.19
N ARG A 360 13.32 -25.54 -27.22
CA ARG A 360 13.62 -26.95 -27.40
C ARG A 360 14.28 -27.13 -28.77
N GLU A 361 15.40 -27.81 -28.79
CA GLU A 361 16.15 -28.09 -30.03
C GLU A 361 15.28 -28.80 -31.06
N GLU A 362 14.43 -29.73 -30.63
CA GLU A 362 13.50 -30.49 -31.48
C GLU A 362 12.44 -29.63 -32.20
N LEU A 363 12.17 -28.42 -31.67
CA LEU A 363 11.13 -27.52 -32.21
C LEU A 363 11.68 -26.46 -33.19
N GLY A 364 12.95 -26.59 -33.57
CA GLY A 364 13.64 -25.71 -34.54
C GLY A 364 14.55 -24.67 -33.85
N SER A 365 15.46 -24.07 -34.61
CA SER A 365 16.50 -23.19 -34.10
C SER A 365 16.04 -21.78 -33.74
N ASP A 366 14.90 -21.29 -34.27
CA ASP A 366 14.50 -19.89 -34.14
C ASP A 366 13.81 -19.61 -32.80
N LEU A 367 14.20 -18.52 -32.12
CA LEU A 367 13.52 -17.97 -30.96
C LEU A 367 12.31 -17.13 -31.39
N LEU A 368 11.30 -17.04 -30.50
CA LEU A 368 10.07 -16.30 -30.76
C LEU A 368 10.20 -14.80 -30.41
N CYS A 369 11.06 -14.48 -29.46
CA CYS A 369 11.23 -13.10 -28.97
C CYS A 369 12.47 -12.45 -29.57
N SER A 370 12.44 -11.13 -29.73
CA SER A 370 13.62 -10.35 -30.06
C SER A 370 14.60 -10.27 -28.88
N PRO A 371 15.90 -9.99 -29.13
CA PRO A 371 16.90 -9.88 -28.07
C PRO A 371 16.56 -8.90 -26.97
N GLU A 372 15.88 -7.79 -27.32
CA GLU A 372 15.52 -6.71 -26.39
C GLU A 372 14.38 -7.12 -25.44
N GLU A 373 13.58 -8.10 -25.84
CA GLU A 373 12.43 -8.59 -25.05
C GLU A 373 12.82 -9.68 -24.06
N LEU A 374 13.98 -10.32 -24.25
CA LEU A 374 14.40 -11.48 -23.46
C LEU A 374 15.21 -11.09 -22.24
N SER A 375 14.95 -11.83 -21.16
CA SER A 375 15.73 -11.76 -19.92
C SER A 375 16.67 -12.95 -19.75
N VAL A 376 16.25 -14.12 -20.24
CA VAL A 376 16.99 -15.39 -20.20
C VAL A 376 16.38 -16.37 -21.19
N ILE A 377 17.21 -17.25 -21.74
CA ILE A 377 16.79 -18.39 -22.55
C ILE A 377 16.97 -19.65 -21.71
N VAL A 378 15.94 -20.49 -21.69
CA VAL A 378 15.97 -21.81 -21.03
C VAL A 378 15.89 -22.89 -22.12
N THR A 379 16.91 -23.73 -22.21
CA THR A 379 17.03 -24.74 -23.29
C THR A 379 17.48 -26.10 -22.78
N ASP A 380 17.13 -27.15 -23.49
CA ASP A 380 17.55 -28.53 -23.23
C ASP A 380 18.78 -28.97 -24.05
N GLY A 381 19.20 -28.16 -25.01
CA GLY A 381 20.37 -28.42 -25.86
C GLY A 381 21.20 -27.17 -26.09
N PRO A 382 22.35 -27.31 -26.77
CA PRO A 382 23.16 -26.16 -27.17
C PRO A 382 22.40 -25.32 -28.21
N LEU A 383 22.40 -23.99 -28.02
CA LEU A 383 21.98 -23.07 -29.09
C LEU A 383 23.11 -22.90 -30.08
N ASP A 384 22.78 -22.78 -31.37
CA ASP A 384 23.75 -22.47 -32.43
C ASP A 384 24.53 -21.20 -32.04
N THR A 385 25.86 -21.27 -32.11
CA THR A 385 26.77 -20.21 -31.65
C THR A 385 26.42 -18.83 -32.19
N PRO A 386 26.07 -18.64 -33.50
CA PRO A 386 25.68 -17.32 -34.02
C PRO A 386 24.41 -16.75 -33.37
N LEU A 387 23.46 -17.62 -32.96
CA LEU A 387 22.20 -17.24 -32.32
C LEU A 387 22.47 -16.82 -30.87
N ALA A 388 23.23 -17.61 -30.12
CA ALA A 388 23.60 -17.33 -28.74
C ALA A 388 24.34 -15.99 -28.60
N ASP A 389 25.28 -15.71 -29.49
CA ASP A 389 26.07 -14.46 -29.48
C ASP A 389 25.23 -13.21 -29.81
N SER A 390 24.17 -13.36 -30.61
CA SER A 390 23.31 -12.24 -31.01
C SER A 390 22.41 -11.75 -29.87
N TYR A 391 22.01 -12.63 -28.93
CA TYR A 391 21.04 -12.29 -27.91
C TYR A 391 21.64 -11.68 -26.62
N LYS A 392 22.92 -11.92 -26.32
CA LYS A 392 23.63 -11.35 -25.16
C LYS A 392 22.88 -11.50 -23.82
N VAL A 393 22.03 -12.51 -23.69
CA VAL A 393 21.29 -12.85 -22.47
C VAL A 393 21.78 -14.18 -21.90
N PRO A 394 21.65 -14.43 -20.60
CA PRO A 394 22.03 -15.72 -20.01
C PRO A 394 21.25 -16.87 -20.66
N ILE A 395 21.94 -17.99 -20.83
CA ILE A 395 21.36 -19.26 -21.28
C ILE A 395 21.43 -20.23 -20.09
N LEU A 396 20.30 -20.78 -19.70
CA LEU A 396 20.19 -21.71 -18.59
C LEU A 396 19.68 -23.06 -19.06
N SER A 397 20.13 -24.11 -18.40
CA SER A 397 19.67 -25.46 -18.70
C SER A 397 18.24 -25.64 -18.20
N TRP A 398 17.40 -26.20 -19.03
CA TRP A 398 16.06 -26.70 -18.67
C TRP A 398 16.06 -27.63 -17.44
N ALA A 399 17.09 -28.46 -17.29
CA ALA A 399 17.20 -29.41 -16.20
C ALA A 399 17.53 -28.77 -14.83
N ASP A 400 17.96 -27.51 -14.83
CA ASP A 400 18.38 -26.81 -13.59
C ASP A 400 17.35 -25.76 -13.16
N THR A 401 16.22 -26.23 -12.66
CA THR A 401 15.16 -25.35 -12.11
C THR A 401 15.68 -24.44 -11.01
N THR A 402 16.68 -24.88 -10.23
CA THR A 402 17.26 -24.08 -9.14
C THR A 402 17.99 -22.87 -9.69
N ALA A 403 18.85 -23.03 -10.72
CA ALA A 403 19.54 -21.93 -11.36
C ALA A 403 18.57 -20.94 -12.02
N ILE A 404 17.48 -21.44 -12.62
CA ILE A 404 16.45 -20.58 -13.21
C ILE A 404 15.73 -19.77 -12.12
N ALA A 405 15.38 -20.40 -11.01
CA ALA A 405 14.77 -19.72 -9.86
C ALA A 405 15.72 -18.69 -9.23
N ASP A 406 17.01 -18.99 -9.08
CA ASP A 406 18.02 -18.06 -8.59
C ASP A 406 18.15 -16.83 -9.49
N PHE A 407 18.10 -17.04 -10.80
CA PHE A 407 18.11 -15.93 -11.75
C PHE A 407 16.89 -15.02 -11.58
N ILE A 408 15.69 -15.61 -11.52
CA ILE A 408 14.44 -14.87 -11.35
C ILE A 408 14.44 -14.11 -10.02
N GLU A 409 14.83 -14.78 -8.93
CA GLU A 409 14.89 -14.18 -7.59
C GLU A 409 15.84 -12.99 -7.55
N ARG A 410 17.06 -13.15 -8.06
CA ARG A 410 18.08 -12.10 -8.06
C ARG A 410 17.69 -10.91 -8.95
N LYS A 411 17.17 -11.18 -10.15
CA LYS A 411 16.90 -10.12 -11.14
C LYS A 411 15.58 -9.39 -10.89
N PHE A 412 14.55 -10.07 -10.40
CA PHE A 412 13.19 -9.52 -10.34
C PHE A 412 12.64 -9.38 -8.93
N VAL A 413 12.94 -10.31 -8.01
CA VAL A 413 12.36 -10.28 -6.66
C VAL A 413 13.21 -9.44 -5.72
N ARG A 414 14.53 -9.64 -5.69
CA ARG A 414 15.45 -8.89 -4.81
C ARG A 414 15.83 -7.50 -5.33
N ALA A 415 15.69 -7.24 -6.63
CA ALA A 415 15.96 -5.92 -7.21
C ALA A 415 14.86 -4.90 -6.88
N VAL A 416 13.70 -5.33 -6.40
CA VAL A 416 12.55 -4.50 -6.01
C VAL A 416 12.48 -4.32 -4.48
N GLY A 417 13.39 -4.93 -3.71
CA GLY A 417 13.46 -4.92 -2.25
C GLY A 417 14.39 -3.87 -1.66
#